data_9c77f572f0ca958be3988b63d826d42a
#
_entry.id   9c77f572f0ca958be3988b63d826d42a
#
_cell.length_a   1.000
_cell.length_b   1.000
_cell.length_c   1.000
_cell.angle_alpha   90.00
_cell.angle_beta   90.00
_cell.angle_gamma   90.00
#
_symmetry.space_group_name_H-M   'P 1'
#
loop_
_entity.id
_entity.type
_entity.pdbx_description
1 polymer ?
#
loop_
_entity_poly.entity_id
_entity_poly.type
_entity_poly.pdbx_seq_one_letter_code
_entity_poly.pdbx_strand_id
1 'polypeptide(L)'
;GMCALARILIEKGITVSGSDVSDSAVLQELRNKGAAVFIGHKRENINNADVLVVSSAIGMDNPELQEAKSRDLPIFHRSDVLAAIFKWGKGIAVAGAHGKSTTSAMIGQIFHVAKMDPTIVLGGFTDYLKGNSCLGHGEHIIAEADESDGSFLKFATFLSVVTNIEDDHLDHYGTVENIRKAFVEFLNHVTYKDGGAIVCTDSEGVQAILPQNKEKGYFFWHK
;
A
#
# COMPACT_ATOMS: atom_id res chain seq x y z
N GLY A 1 -1.76 2.64 8.00
CA GLY A 1 -1.64 2.99 6.59
C GLY A 1 -1.41 4.47 6.33
N MET A 2 -2.35 5.39 6.71
CA MET A 2 -2.23 6.84 6.41
C MET A 2 -0.95 7.48 6.95
N CYS A 3 -0.60 7.23 8.23
CA CYS A 3 0.60 7.81 8.84
C CYS A 3 1.91 7.37 8.15
N ALA A 4 1.95 6.15 7.59
CA ALA A 4 3.11 5.68 6.83
C ALA A 4 3.31 6.50 5.55
N LEU A 5 2.23 6.77 4.82
CA LEU A 5 2.27 7.63 3.63
C LEU A 5 2.63 9.06 3.99
N ALA A 6 2.01 9.62 5.04
CA ALA A 6 2.31 10.98 5.51
C ALA A 6 3.81 11.14 5.82
N ARG A 7 4.42 10.16 6.52
CA ARG A 7 5.85 10.17 6.84
C ARG A 7 6.71 10.21 5.58
N ILE A 8 6.44 9.34 4.60
CA ILE A 8 7.19 9.30 3.34
C ILE A 8 7.06 10.61 2.57
N LEU A 9 5.85 11.17 2.49
CA LEU A 9 5.62 12.44 1.79
C LEU A 9 6.36 13.60 2.44
N ILE A 10 6.37 13.69 3.79
CA ILE A 10 7.12 14.71 4.55
C ILE A 10 8.63 14.56 4.27
N GLU A 11 9.16 13.34 4.36
CA GLU A 11 10.57 13.06 4.10
C GLU A 11 10.96 13.34 2.63
N LYS A 12 9.99 13.27 1.71
CA LYS A 12 10.15 13.69 0.31
C LYS A 12 10.08 15.22 0.12
N GLY A 13 9.81 15.98 1.18
CA GLY A 13 9.71 17.45 1.14
C GLY A 13 8.32 17.98 0.77
N ILE A 14 7.30 17.13 0.79
CA ILE A 14 5.90 17.55 0.53
C ILE A 14 5.29 18.07 1.83
N THR A 15 4.62 19.21 1.77
CA THR A 15 3.87 19.74 2.91
C THR A 15 2.67 18.88 3.19
N VAL A 16 2.56 18.36 4.41
CA VAL A 16 1.47 17.46 4.83
C VAL A 16 0.70 18.05 5.99
N SER A 17 -0.61 18.05 5.87
CA SER A 17 -1.54 18.23 6.99
C SER A 17 -2.47 17.03 7.09
N GLY A 18 -3.08 16.82 8.25
CA GLY A 18 -4.03 15.75 8.44
C GLY A 18 -4.83 15.87 9.73
N SER A 19 -5.88 15.08 9.84
CA SER A 19 -6.74 15.02 11.01
C SER A 19 -7.01 13.58 11.45
N ASP A 20 -7.25 13.40 12.74
CA ASP A 20 -7.68 12.14 13.31
C ASP A 20 -8.69 12.43 14.44
N VAL A 21 -9.52 11.45 14.79
CA VAL A 21 -10.50 11.59 15.89
C VAL A 21 -9.84 11.65 17.26
N SER A 22 -8.66 11.06 17.42
CA SER A 22 -7.91 11.00 18.68
C SER A 22 -6.42 11.25 18.49
N ASP A 23 -5.77 11.76 19.52
CA ASP A 23 -4.31 11.94 19.50
C ASP A 23 -3.58 10.61 19.78
N SER A 24 -2.37 10.50 19.28
CA SER A 24 -1.53 9.32 19.43
C SER A 24 -0.03 9.67 19.32
N ALA A 25 0.82 8.76 19.84
CA ALA A 25 2.28 8.90 19.71
C ALA A 25 2.73 9.03 18.24
N VAL A 26 2.06 8.36 17.31
CA VAL A 26 2.36 8.42 15.87
C VAL A 26 2.03 9.81 15.31
N LEU A 27 0.91 10.41 15.73
CA LEU A 27 0.56 11.79 15.33
C LEU A 27 1.52 12.81 15.91
N GLN A 28 1.99 12.60 17.14
CA GLN A 28 3.01 13.45 17.73
C GLN A 28 4.34 13.35 16.97
N GLU A 29 4.73 12.16 16.52
CA GLU A 29 5.90 12.00 15.64
C GLU A 29 5.75 12.77 14.33
N LEU A 30 4.57 12.71 13.68
CA LEU A 30 4.30 13.45 12.45
C LEU A 30 4.39 14.97 12.67
N ARG A 31 3.87 15.50 13.81
CA ARG A 31 4.05 16.93 14.19
C ARG A 31 5.52 17.29 14.33
N ASN A 32 6.31 16.44 14.99
CA ASN A 32 7.75 16.65 15.15
C ASN A 32 8.51 16.65 13.80
N LYS A 33 7.96 15.95 12.80
CA LYS A 33 8.47 15.93 11.42
C LYS A 33 7.93 17.10 10.56
N GLY A 34 7.11 17.98 11.12
CA GLY A 34 6.61 19.18 10.45
C GLY A 34 5.21 19.08 9.86
N ALA A 35 4.46 18.01 10.12
CA ALA A 35 3.05 17.95 9.70
C ALA A 35 2.17 18.84 10.56
N ALA A 36 1.19 19.50 9.94
CA ALA A 36 0.08 20.14 10.66
C ALA A 36 -1.00 19.10 10.98
N VAL A 37 -1.08 18.68 12.26
CA VAL A 37 -2.00 17.63 12.68
C VAL A 37 -3.09 18.19 13.58
N PHE A 38 -4.34 17.96 13.18
CA PHE A 38 -5.55 18.40 13.87
C PHE A 38 -6.24 17.22 14.57
N ILE A 39 -6.87 17.47 15.72
CA ILE A 39 -7.70 16.50 16.41
C ILE A 39 -9.17 16.88 16.18
N GLY A 40 -9.93 15.90 15.68
CA GLY A 40 -11.28 16.09 15.17
C GLY A 40 -11.32 16.58 13.72
N HIS A 41 -12.35 16.14 13.01
CA HIS A 41 -12.56 16.50 11.62
C HIS A 41 -13.36 17.80 11.51
N LYS A 42 -12.82 18.80 10.83
CA LYS A 42 -13.44 20.12 10.62
C LYS A 42 -13.15 20.61 9.21
N ARG A 43 -14.07 21.35 8.61
CA ARG A 43 -13.93 21.93 7.27
C ARG A 43 -12.65 22.77 7.13
N GLU A 44 -12.32 23.53 8.18
CA GLU A 44 -11.19 24.45 8.20
C GLU A 44 -9.83 23.73 8.15
N ASN A 45 -9.76 22.45 8.51
CA ASN A 45 -8.51 21.70 8.52
C ASN A 45 -7.88 21.57 7.12
N ILE A 46 -8.68 21.68 6.06
CA ILE A 46 -8.21 21.56 4.68
C ILE A 46 -8.08 22.90 3.94
N ASN A 47 -8.13 24.04 4.65
CA ASN A 47 -8.13 25.35 3.99
C ASN A 47 -6.96 25.58 3.05
N ASN A 48 -5.78 25.07 3.37
CA ASN A 48 -4.54 25.24 2.60
C ASN A 48 -4.14 23.96 1.82
N ALA A 49 -5.05 22.99 1.69
CA ALA A 49 -4.77 21.76 0.97
C ALA A 49 -4.99 21.94 -0.54
N ASP A 50 -4.06 21.43 -1.34
CA ASP A 50 -4.20 21.31 -2.80
C ASP A 50 -4.92 20.02 -3.20
N VAL A 51 -4.82 18.98 -2.35
CA VAL A 51 -5.45 17.67 -2.54
C VAL A 51 -5.90 17.11 -1.20
N LEU A 52 -6.98 16.32 -1.20
CA LEU A 52 -7.41 15.54 -0.05
C LEU A 52 -7.10 14.05 -0.28
N VAL A 53 -6.50 13.39 0.70
CA VAL A 53 -6.28 11.94 0.68
C VAL A 53 -7.12 11.30 1.78
N VAL A 54 -7.91 10.31 1.43
CA VAL A 54 -8.80 9.60 2.35
C VAL A 54 -8.51 8.11 2.40
N SER A 55 -8.88 7.48 3.51
CA SER A 55 -8.93 6.02 3.64
C SER A 55 -10.38 5.51 3.54
N SER A 56 -10.55 4.21 3.33
CA SER A 56 -11.86 3.55 3.32
C SER A 56 -12.66 3.72 4.62
N ALA A 57 -12.00 4.08 5.72
CA ALA A 57 -12.65 4.34 7.02
C ALA A 57 -13.39 5.68 7.08
N ILE A 58 -13.17 6.59 6.14
CA ILE A 58 -13.79 7.91 6.13
C ILE A 58 -15.16 7.84 5.47
N GLY A 59 -16.19 8.12 6.27
CA GLY A 59 -17.58 8.17 5.80
C GLY A 59 -17.87 9.39 4.92
N MET A 60 -18.92 9.29 4.11
CA MET A 60 -19.34 10.35 3.19
C MET A 60 -19.83 11.63 3.89
N ASP A 61 -20.16 11.53 5.16
CA ASP A 61 -20.59 12.62 6.05
C ASP A 61 -19.43 13.40 6.69
N ASN A 62 -18.19 12.96 6.46
CA ASN A 62 -17.01 13.65 6.99
C ASN A 62 -16.95 15.11 6.50
N PRO A 63 -16.83 16.12 7.41
CA PRO A 63 -16.89 17.52 7.04
C PRO A 63 -15.73 17.98 6.13
N GLU A 64 -14.55 17.37 6.26
CA GLU A 64 -13.40 17.66 5.38
C GLU A 64 -13.64 17.13 3.96
N LEU A 65 -14.21 15.91 3.85
CA LEU A 65 -14.56 15.33 2.56
C LEU A 65 -15.67 16.15 1.86
N GLN A 66 -16.67 16.61 2.61
CA GLN A 66 -17.72 17.46 2.05
C GLN A 66 -17.18 18.82 1.62
N GLU A 67 -16.32 19.43 2.41
CA GLU A 67 -15.67 20.69 2.06
C GLU A 67 -14.80 20.55 0.82
N ALA A 68 -14.00 19.47 0.70
CA ALA A 68 -13.20 19.20 -0.49
C ALA A 68 -14.07 19.10 -1.76
N LYS A 69 -15.21 18.39 -1.67
CA LYS A 69 -16.17 18.31 -2.78
C LYS A 69 -16.76 19.65 -3.15
N SER A 70 -17.11 20.50 -2.15
CA SER A 70 -17.70 21.84 -2.41
C SER A 70 -16.71 22.79 -3.08
N ARG A 71 -15.42 22.54 -2.94
CA ARG A 71 -14.32 23.34 -3.51
C ARG A 71 -13.73 22.73 -4.79
N ASP A 72 -14.31 21.64 -5.32
CA ASP A 72 -13.74 20.85 -6.42
C ASP A 72 -12.28 20.45 -6.20
N LEU A 73 -11.88 20.25 -4.92
CA LEU A 73 -10.55 19.82 -4.58
C LEU A 73 -10.33 18.37 -5.01
N PRO A 74 -9.21 18.01 -5.66
CA PRO A 74 -8.91 16.64 -6.01
C PRO A 74 -8.91 15.74 -4.75
N ILE A 75 -9.65 14.62 -4.83
CA ILE A 75 -9.76 13.64 -3.75
C ILE A 75 -9.18 12.32 -4.23
N PHE A 76 -8.21 11.80 -3.49
CA PHE A 76 -7.54 10.54 -3.76
C PHE A 76 -7.77 9.56 -2.61
N HIS A 77 -7.86 8.29 -2.94
CA HIS A 77 -7.78 7.24 -1.94
C HIS A 77 -6.31 7.00 -1.53
N ARG A 78 -6.06 6.51 -0.31
CA ARG A 78 -4.70 6.18 0.16
C ARG A 78 -3.92 5.26 -0.80
N SER A 79 -4.63 4.36 -1.48
CA SER A 79 -4.03 3.45 -2.46
C SER A 79 -3.56 4.16 -3.74
N ASP A 80 -4.20 5.27 -4.13
CA ASP A 80 -3.77 6.07 -5.28
C ASP A 80 -2.41 6.74 -4.98
N VAL A 81 -2.25 7.22 -3.75
CA VAL A 81 -0.97 7.79 -3.29
C VAL A 81 0.12 6.72 -3.23
N LEU A 82 -0.19 5.54 -2.69
CA LEU A 82 0.76 4.43 -2.68
C LEU A 82 1.13 3.98 -4.09
N ALA A 83 0.15 3.89 -5.00
CA ALA A 83 0.41 3.58 -6.41
C ALA A 83 1.28 4.65 -7.10
N ALA A 84 1.13 5.93 -6.72
CA ALA A 84 2.00 7.00 -7.19
C ALA A 84 3.43 6.84 -6.66
N ILE A 85 3.60 6.44 -5.39
CA ILE A 85 4.91 6.14 -4.80
C ILE A 85 5.58 4.98 -5.55
N PHE A 86 4.85 3.94 -5.95
CA PHE A 86 5.38 2.82 -6.74
C PHE A 86 6.01 3.25 -8.07
N LYS A 87 5.58 4.37 -8.64
CA LYS A 87 6.17 4.94 -9.88
C LYS A 87 7.52 5.62 -9.66
N TRP A 88 7.97 5.77 -8.42
CA TRP A 88 9.30 6.34 -8.14
C TRP A 88 10.43 5.36 -8.39
N GLY A 89 10.13 4.05 -8.52
CA GLY A 89 11.15 3.02 -8.73
C GLY A 89 10.57 1.63 -8.97
N LYS A 90 11.36 0.61 -8.69
CA LYS A 90 11.00 -0.81 -8.84
C LYS A 90 10.14 -1.28 -7.67
N GLY A 91 8.83 -1.28 -7.84
CA GLY A 91 7.86 -1.67 -6.82
C GLY A 91 7.81 -3.18 -6.58
N ILE A 92 7.97 -3.60 -5.34
CA ILE A 92 7.75 -4.98 -4.85
C ILE A 92 6.49 -4.97 -4.00
N ALA A 93 5.42 -5.57 -4.50
CA ALA A 93 4.13 -5.61 -3.84
C ALA A 93 3.81 -7.01 -3.32
N VAL A 94 3.43 -7.12 -2.06
CA VAL A 94 3.10 -8.39 -1.40
C VAL A 94 1.61 -8.43 -1.11
N ALA A 95 0.89 -9.33 -1.77
CA ALA A 95 -0.54 -9.59 -1.62
C ALA A 95 -0.81 -10.98 -1.05
N GLY A 96 -2.04 -11.23 -0.62
CA GLY A 96 -2.53 -12.52 -0.12
C GLY A 96 -3.31 -12.38 1.17
N ALA A 97 -4.21 -13.32 1.49
CA ALA A 97 -5.05 -13.26 2.67
C ALA A 97 -4.23 -13.16 3.96
N HIS A 98 -3.16 -13.94 4.07
CA HIS A 98 -2.29 -14.00 5.25
C HIS A 98 -0.81 -13.84 4.91
N GLY A 99 -0.02 -13.34 5.88
CA GLY A 99 1.44 -13.27 5.78
C GLY A 99 1.99 -12.05 5.04
N LYS A 100 1.17 -11.15 4.51
CA LYS A 100 1.61 -9.92 3.81
C LYS A 100 2.61 -9.11 4.62
N SER A 101 2.25 -8.70 5.83
CA SER A 101 3.09 -7.84 6.69
C SER A 101 4.42 -8.50 7.04
N THR A 102 4.39 -9.79 7.39
CA THR A 102 5.61 -10.55 7.73
C THR A 102 6.54 -10.66 6.51
N THR A 103 5.98 -11.03 5.35
CA THR A 103 6.77 -11.20 4.12
C THR A 103 7.35 -9.87 3.65
N SER A 104 6.55 -8.79 3.65
CA SER A 104 7.02 -7.45 3.29
C SER A 104 8.11 -6.96 4.25
N ALA A 105 7.96 -7.21 5.55
CA ALA A 105 8.95 -6.84 6.55
C ALA A 105 10.27 -7.62 6.35
N MET A 106 10.21 -8.92 6.05
CA MET A 106 11.40 -9.74 5.75
C MET A 106 12.11 -9.27 4.48
N ILE A 107 11.36 -9.00 3.40
CA ILE A 107 11.93 -8.45 2.17
C ILE A 107 12.60 -7.10 2.49
N GLY A 108 11.91 -6.21 3.17
CA GLY A 108 12.43 -4.90 3.57
C GLY A 108 13.72 -5.02 4.38
N GLN A 109 13.76 -5.94 5.35
CA GLN A 109 14.95 -6.20 6.17
C GLN A 109 16.13 -6.72 5.34
N ILE A 110 15.89 -7.64 4.41
CA ILE A 110 16.93 -8.18 3.51
C ILE A 110 17.54 -7.04 2.67
N PHE A 111 16.71 -6.22 2.05
CA PHE A 111 17.16 -5.08 1.25
C PHE A 111 17.89 -4.03 2.09
N HIS A 112 17.41 -3.77 3.32
CA HIS A 112 18.07 -2.86 4.25
C HIS A 112 19.46 -3.37 4.64
N VAL A 113 19.61 -4.65 5.03
CA VAL A 113 20.89 -5.27 5.38
C VAL A 113 21.84 -5.30 4.18
N ALA A 114 21.30 -5.53 2.96
CA ALA A 114 22.05 -5.48 1.72
C ALA A 114 22.46 -4.05 1.31
N LYS A 115 22.12 -3.02 2.11
CA LYS A 115 22.42 -1.60 1.87
C LYS A 115 21.84 -1.07 0.54
N MET A 116 20.71 -1.62 0.13
CA MET A 116 19.99 -1.19 -1.07
C MET A 116 19.10 0.02 -0.84
N ASP A 117 19.01 0.50 0.40
CA ASP A 117 18.27 1.69 0.85
C ASP A 117 16.84 1.80 0.25
N PRO A 118 15.97 0.79 0.47
CA PRO A 118 14.63 0.77 -0.13
C PRO A 118 13.67 1.74 0.55
N THR A 119 12.69 2.26 -0.19
CA THR A 119 11.48 2.84 0.39
C THR A 119 10.57 1.71 0.85
N ILE A 120 10.08 1.76 2.09
CA ILE A 120 9.27 0.69 2.69
C ILE A 120 7.97 1.25 3.25
N VAL A 121 6.84 0.57 2.96
CA VAL A 121 5.50 0.89 3.47
C VAL A 121 4.83 -0.39 3.96
N LEU A 122 4.72 -0.57 5.27
CA LEU A 122 4.12 -1.74 5.91
C LEU A 122 2.80 -1.40 6.58
N GLY A 123 1.94 -2.41 6.76
CA GLY A 123 0.71 -2.29 7.53
C GLY A 123 0.95 -2.20 9.04
N GLY A 124 1.99 -2.89 9.54
CA GLY A 124 2.32 -3.01 10.96
C GLY A 124 3.66 -2.39 11.33
N PHE A 125 3.87 -2.18 12.63
CA PHE A 125 5.13 -1.72 13.22
C PHE A 125 6.22 -2.79 13.10
N THR A 126 7.46 -2.37 12.84
CA THR A 126 8.65 -3.22 12.89
C THR A 126 9.77 -2.57 13.68
N ASP A 127 10.51 -3.36 14.44
CA ASP A 127 11.57 -2.87 15.32
C ASP A 127 12.73 -2.26 14.55
N TYR A 128 13.09 -2.82 13.39
CA TYR A 128 14.21 -2.33 12.60
C TYR A 128 13.93 -0.95 11.95
N LEU A 129 12.68 -0.65 11.60
CA LEU A 129 12.27 0.67 11.12
C LEU A 129 11.91 1.64 12.26
N LYS A 130 11.72 1.12 13.49
CA LYS A 130 11.09 1.85 14.60
C LYS A 130 9.77 2.50 14.18
N GLY A 131 9.04 1.80 13.31
CA GLY A 131 7.83 2.28 12.68
C GLY A 131 7.30 1.30 11.64
N ASN A 132 6.52 1.80 10.71
CA ASN A 132 5.94 1.02 9.63
C ASN A 132 6.29 1.55 8.23
N SER A 133 7.18 2.54 8.13
CA SER A 133 7.63 3.07 6.84
C SER A 133 8.96 3.78 6.96
N CYS A 134 9.71 3.84 5.88
CA CYS A 134 10.86 4.73 5.69
C CYS A 134 10.97 5.13 4.22
N LEU A 135 11.42 6.35 3.97
CA LEU A 135 11.86 6.78 2.65
C LEU A 135 13.32 6.36 2.46
N GLY A 136 13.59 5.56 1.45
CA GLY A 136 14.93 5.24 0.99
C GLY A 136 15.29 6.01 -0.28
N HIS A 137 16.58 6.02 -0.62
CA HIS A 137 17.12 6.64 -1.83
C HIS A 137 17.50 5.61 -2.90
N GLY A 138 17.32 4.31 -2.58
CA GLY A 138 17.49 3.22 -3.54
C GLY A 138 16.33 3.12 -4.53
N GLU A 139 16.52 2.27 -5.52
CA GLU A 139 15.54 2.12 -6.61
C GLU A 139 14.30 1.27 -6.25
N HIS A 140 14.28 0.60 -5.08
CA HIS A 140 13.23 -0.34 -4.73
C HIS A 140 12.21 0.25 -3.75
N ILE A 141 10.94 -0.05 -4.00
CA ILE A 141 9.82 0.29 -3.13
C ILE A 141 9.13 -1.00 -2.70
N ILE A 142 9.05 -1.24 -1.41
CA ILE A 142 8.46 -2.46 -0.85
C ILE A 142 7.20 -2.09 -0.09
N ALA A 143 6.06 -2.68 -0.44
CA ALA A 143 4.81 -2.42 0.26
C ALA A 143 3.87 -3.63 0.28
N GLU A 144 2.99 -3.61 1.27
CA GLU A 144 1.83 -4.48 1.30
C GLU A 144 0.79 -4.00 0.29
N ALA A 145 0.23 -4.95 -0.45
CA ALA A 145 -0.82 -4.75 -1.41
C ALA A 145 -2.13 -5.30 -0.84
N ASP A 146 -3.10 -4.42 -0.61
CA ASP A 146 -4.37 -4.76 0.03
C ASP A 146 -5.35 -5.28 -1.03
N GLU A 147 -5.70 -6.56 -0.93
CA GLU A 147 -6.66 -7.21 -1.82
C GLU A 147 -8.10 -6.97 -1.39
N SER A 148 -8.35 -6.59 -0.14
CA SER A 148 -9.69 -6.56 0.46
C SER A 148 -10.68 -5.63 -0.26
N ASP A 149 -10.19 -4.54 -0.85
CA ASP A 149 -10.96 -3.54 -1.60
C ASP A 149 -10.54 -3.44 -3.08
N GLY A 150 -9.76 -4.39 -3.57
CA GLY A 150 -9.23 -4.39 -4.94
C GLY A 150 -8.16 -3.32 -5.22
N SER A 151 -7.73 -2.57 -4.22
CA SER A 151 -6.78 -1.47 -4.39
C SER A 151 -5.38 -1.93 -4.83
N PHE A 152 -5.03 -3.18 -4.59
CA PHE A 152 -3.77 -3.79 -5.05
C PHE A 152 -3.62 -3.80 -6.58
N LEU A 153 -4.72 -3.75 -7.32
CA LEU A 153 -4.72 -3.67 -8.79
C LEU A 153 -4.21 -2.33 -9.35
N LYS A 154 -4.03 -1.33 -8.49
CA LYS A 154 -3.49 -0.03 -8.90
C LYS A 154 -1.96 -0.02 -9.06
N PHE A 155 -1.27 -1.04 -8.57
CA PHE A 155 0.20 -1.05 -8.52
C PHE A 155 0.83 -1.59 -9.80
N ALA A 156 1.65 -0.77 -10.46
CA ALA A 156 2.57 -1.22 -11.49
C ALA A 156 3.82 -1.78 -10.80
N THR A 157 4.02 -3.09 -10.84
CA THR A 157 5.04 -3.77 -10.05
C THR A 157 6.28 -4.13 -10.87
N PHE A 158 7.42 -4.20 -10.20
CA PHE A 158 8.62 -4.92 -10.64
C PHE A 158 8.51 -6.40 -10.21
N LEU A 159 8.18 -6.64 -8.94
CA LEU A 159 7.86 -7.97 -8.44
C LEU A 159 6.50 -7.98 -7.77
N SER A 160 5.63 -8.90 -8.18
CA SER A 160 4.39 -9.23 -7.51
C SER A 160 4.58 -10.50 -6.68
N VAL A 161 4.36 -10.41 -5.37
CA VAL A 161 4.47 -11.55 -4.45
C VAL A 161 3.09 -11.92 -3.96
N VAL A 162 2.70 -13.20 -4.07
CA VAL A 162 1.43 -13.72 -3.54
C VAL A 162 1.71 -14.85 -2.57
N THR A 163 1.36 -14.64 -1.30
CA THR A 163 1.61 -15.59 -0.22
C THR A 163 0.57 -16.72 -0.21
N ASN A 164 -0.70 -16.39 -0.37
CA ASN A 164 -1.82 -17.33 -0.45
C ASN A 164 -3.05 -16.61 -1.04
N ILE A 165 -4.02 -17.39 -1.49
CA ILE A 165 -5.33 -16.91 -1.93
C ILE A 165 -6.38 -17.74 -1.21
N GLU A 166 -7.27 -17.08 -0.50
CA GLU A 166 -8.38 -17.68 0.23
C GLU A 166 -9.72 -17.10 -0.24
N ASP A 167 -10.81 -17.76 0.10
CA ASP A 167 -12.17 -17.36 -0.26
C ASP A 167 -12.68 -16.29 0.72
N ASP A 168 -11.92 -15.19 0.84
CA ASP A 168 -12.21 -14.07 1.73
C ASP A 168 -12.69 -12.84 0.94
N HIS A 169 -13.20 -11.81 1.62
CA HIS A 169 -13.66 -10.56 1.01
C HIS A 169 -14.76 -10.74 -0.06
N LEU A 170 -15.64 -11.73 0.12
CA LEU A 170 -16.77 -11.98 -0.78
C LEU A 170 -17.78 -10.82 -0.81
N ASP A 171 -17.83 -10.00 0.22
CA ASP A 171 -18.60 -8.75 0.27
C ASP A 171 -18.16 -7.75 -0.80
N HIS A 172 -16.86 -7.73 -1.15
CA HIS A 172 -16.31 -6.90 -2.22
C HIS A 172 -16.37 -7.59 -3.59
N TYR A 173 -15.92 -8.84 -3.67
CA TYR A 173 -15.75 -9.54 -4.96
C TYR A 173 -17.00 -10.28 -5.44
N GLY A 174 -17.93 -10.58 -4.55
CA GLY A 174 -19.16 -11.34 -4.84
C GLY A 174 -18.94 -12.85 -5.02
N THR A 175 -17.88 -13.27 -5.71
CA THR A 175 -17.58 -14.69 -5.95
C THR A 175 -16.08 -14.99 -5.82
N VAL A 176 -15.76 -16.27 -5.54
CA VAL A 176 -14.37 -16.77 -5.48
C VAL A 176 -13.66 -16.61 -6.83
N GLU A 177 -14.38 -16.82 -7.93
CA GLU A 177 -13.84 -16.64 -9.28
C GLU A 177 -13.39 -15.21 -9.52
N ASN A 178 -14.08 -14.21 -8.98
CA ASN A 178 -13.70 -12.82 -9.09
C ASN A 178 -12.45 -12.50 -8.27
N ILE A 179 -12.32 -13.08 -7.06
CA ILE A 179 -11.09 -12.99 -6.27
C ILE A 179 -9.92 -13.54 -7.08
N ARG A 180 -10.05 -14.75 -7.62
CA ARG A 180 -9.01 -15.40 -8.43
C ARG A 180 -8.63 -14.60 -9.66
N LYS A 181 -9.61 -14.02 -10.37
CA LYS A 181 -9.35 -13.11 -11.51
C LYS A 181 -8.57 -11.88 -11.08
N ALA A 182 -8.90 -11.26 -9.96
CA ALA A 182 -8.18 -10.11 -9.44
C ALA A 182 -6.70 -10.44 -9.12
N PHE A 183 -6.42 -11.61 -8.52
CA PHE A 183 -5.05 -12.05 -8.31
C PHE A 183 -4.31 -12.36 -9.62
N VAL A 184 -4.97 -12.94 -10.62
CA VAL A 184 -4.40 -13.11 -11.97
C VAL A 184 -4.05 -11.76 -12.58
N GLU A 185 -4.94 -10.77 -12.49
CA GLU A 185 -4.69 -9.42 -12.96
C GLU A 185 -3.51 -8.78 -12.23
N PHE A 186 -3.47 -8.87 -10.90
CA PHE A 186 -2.35 -8.36 -10.10
C PHE A 186 -1.00 -8.97 -10.51
N LEU A 187 -0.93 -10.28 -10.73
CA LEU A 187 0.29 -10.96 -11.20
C LEU A 187 0.71 -10.50 -12.61
N ASN A 188 -0.24 -10.08 -13.44
CA ASN A 188 0.03 -9.54 -14.78
C ASN A 188 0.42 -8.04 -14.78
N HIS A 189 0.30 -7.33 -13.66
CA HIS A 189 0.72 -5.93 -13.52
C HIS A 189 2.24 -5.73 -13.41
N VAL A 190 3.04 -6.78 -13.59
CA VAL A 190 4.50 -6.66 -13.71
C VAL A 190 4.84 -5.92 -15.00
N THR A 191 5.38 -4.70 -14.87
CA THR A 191 5.63 -3.80 -16.00
C THR A 191 7.07 -3.83 -16.51
N TYR A 192 7.99 -4.38 -15.74
CA TYR A 192 9.41 -4.45 -16.08
C TYR A 192 9.74 -5.74 -16.84
N LYS A 193 10.64 -5.67 -17.82
CA LYS A 193 11.09 -6.85 -18.59
C LYS A 193 11.87 -7.86 -17.74
N ASP A 194 12.61 -7.38 -16.76
CA ASP A 194 13.39 -8.12 -15.77
C ASP A 194 12.62 -8.35 -14.45
N GLY A 195 11.34 -8.02 -14.44
CA GLY A 195 10.43 -8.25 -13.34
C GLY A 195 9.80 -9.65 -13.40
N GLY A 196 9.03 -9.98 -12.36
CA GLY A 196 8.36 -11.28 -12.28
C GLY A 196 7.34 -11.39 -11.17
N ALA A 197 6.76 -12.57 -11.06
CA ALA A 197 5.84 -12.93 -10.00
C ALA A 197 6.42 -14.06 -9.14
N ILE A 198 6.29 -13.94 -7.84
CA ILE A 198 6.69 -14.94 -6.85
C ILE A 198 5.43 -15.42 -6.17
N VAL A 199 5.15 -16.72 -6.21
CA VAL A 199 3.93 -17.28 -5.67
C VAL A 199 4.22 -18.50 -4.79
N CYS A 200 3.47 -18.63 -3.69
CA CYS A 200 3.53 -19.81 -2.83
C CYS A 200 2.62 -20.91 -3.40
N THR A 201 3.23 -21.98 -3.89
CA THR A 201 2.49 -23.11 -4.49
C THR A 201 1.89 -24.07 -3.45
N ASP A 202 2.13 -23.88 -2.17
CA ASP A 202 1.44 -24.63 -1.12
C ASP A 202 -0.02 -24.18 -0.92
N SER A 203 -0.39 -23.00 -1.47
CA SER A 203 -1.76 -22.48 -1.44
C SER A 203 -2.60 -23.07 -2.57
N GLU A 204 -3.70 -23.74 -2.25
CA GLU A 204 -4.65 -24.28 -3.23
C GLU A 204 -5.25 -23.18 -4.11
N GLY A 205 -5.55 -22.01 -3.55
CA GLY A 205 -6.05 -20.87 -4.30
C GLY A 205 -5.04 -20.34 -5.31
N VAL A 206 -3.73 -20.37 -4.98
CA VAL A 206 -2.65 -20.03 -5.91
C VAL A 206 -2.56 -21.09 -7.01
N GLN A 207 -2.57 -22.39 -6.67
CA GLN A 207 -2.53 -23.48 -7.66
C GLN A 207 -3.67 -23.37 -8.67
N ALA A 208 -4.87 -22.95 -8.23
CA ALA A 208 -6.05 -22.84 -9.09
C ALA A 208 -5.92 -21.74 -10.17
N ILE A 209 -5.03 -20.76 -9.99
CA ILE A 209 -4.84 -19.65 -10.96
C ILE A 209 -3.59 -19.83 -11.84
N LEU A 210 -2.64 -20.68 -11.47
CA LEU A 210 -1.38 -20.86 -12.22
C LEU A 210 -1.57 -21.20 -13.71
N PRO A 211 -2.49 -22.10 -14.11
CA PRO A 211 -2.70 -22.46 -15.51
C PRO A 211 -3.18 -21.30 -16.40
N GLN A 212 -3.72 -20.25 -15.81
CA GLN A 212 -4.30 -19.10 -16.53
C GLN A 212 -3.26 -18.04 -16.87
N ASN A 213 -2.03 -18.17 -16.35
CA ASN A 213 -0.96 -17.19 -16.52
C ASN A 213 0.10 -17.73 -17.48
N LYS A 214 0.06 -17.31 -18.74
CA LYS A 214 0.92 -17.89 -19.82
C LYS A 214 2.14 -17.06 -20.20
N GLU A 215 2.32 -15.83 -19.70
CA GLU A 215 3.21 -14.89 -20.39
C GLU A 215 4.45 -14.40 -19.62
N LYS A 216 4.61 -14.70 -18.32
CA LYS A 216 5.76 -14.19 -17.54
C LYS A 216 6.38 -15.27 -16.67
N GLY A 217 7.70 -15.18 -16.46
CA GLY A 217 8.43 -16.09 -15.58
C GLY A 217 7.93 -16.01 -14.14
N TYR A 218 7.48 -17.14 -13.62
CA TYR A 218 7.09 -17.30 -12.22
C TYR A 218 8.20 -17.98 -11.46
N PHE A 219 8.53 -17.44 -10.30
CA PHE A 219 9.34 -18.14 -9.33
C PHE A 219 8.39 -18.86 -8.36
N PHE A 220 8.52 -20.17 -8.30
CA PHE A 220 7.73 -21.00 -7.41
C PHE A 220 8.49 -21.23 -6.11
N TRP A 221 7.78 -21.17 -5.01
CA TRP A 221 8.30 -21.51 -3.71
C TRP A 221 7.46 -22.64 -3.11
N HIS A 222 8.14 -23.72 -2.72
CA HIS A 222 7.61 -24.80 -1.88
C HIS A 222 8.22 -24.71 -0.48
N LYS A 223 7.47 -25.11 0.54
CA LYS A 223 7.99 -25.38 1.87
C LYS A 223 8.93 -26.56 1.84
#